data_d161f4f1995a56e7084c7b3ac75b8112
#
_entry.id   d161f4f1995a56e7084c7b3ac75b8112
#
_cell.length_a   1.000
_cell.length_b   1.000
_cell.length_c   1.000
_cell.angle_alpha   90.00
_cell.angle_beta   90.00
_cell.angle_gamma   90.00
#
_symmetry.space_group_name_H-M   'P 1'
#
loop_
_entity.id
_entity.type
_entity.pdbx_description
1 polymer ?
#
loop_
_entity_poly.entity_id
_entity_poly.type
_entity_poly.pdbx_seq_one_letter_code
_entity_poly.pdbx_strand_id
1 'polypeptide(L)'
;MPSSPLPGLDACARYVDRVVGSMWWHLRFPDRNLAIVPRLRPGNGARQAFYREEDTGPTITLPRRYRTKGVVLHELVHFALGLDSGLPHHGRTFARILLDATDEFCGADRARTLADSYRAHGVHVGRPPRVGPDGQLRYGWDERIRLGRGHILRVSCTTPDGGPQFVTGRFEGYERGSSIVRLSAPDDTITRVATASVWDVADA
;
A
#
# COMPACT_ATOMS: atom_id res chain seq x y z
N MET A 1 11.62 16.55 -10.19
CA MET A 1 11.47 17.88 -9.54
C MET A 1 11.75 17.73 -8.05
N PRO A 2 12.52 18.62 -7.43
CA PRO A 2 12.78 18.52 -5.99
C PRO A 2 11.45 18.65 -5.22
N SER A 3 11.20 17.71 -4.36
CA SER A 3 10.08 17.72 -3.40
C SER A 3 10.29 18.92 -2.43
N SER A 4 9.21 19.54 -1.95
CA SER A 4 9.29 20.68 -1.04
C SER A 4 10.14 20.34 0.18
N PRO A 5 11.21 21.11 0.48
CA PRO A 5 12.10 20.84 1.60
C PRO A 5 11.38 21.10 2.94
N LEU A 6 11.80 20.34 3.95
CA LEU A 6 11.41 20.53 5.33
C LEU A 6 12.65 21.00 6.11
N PRO A 7 12.61 22.16 6.78
CA PRO A 7 13.82 22.85 7.25
C PRO A 7 14.54 22.16 8.41
N GLY A 8 13.89 21.21 9.09
CA GLY A 8 14.50 20.51 10.22
C GLY A 8 13.76 19.21 10.54
N LEU A 9 14.29 18.46 11.50
CA LEU A 9 13.67 17.19 11.93
C LEU A 9 12.30 17.44 12.57
N ASP A 10 12.14 18.52 13.33
CA ASP A 10 10.84 18.90 13.93
C ASP A 10 9.79 19.24 12.85
N ALA A 11 10.21 19.86 11.74
CA ALA A 11 9.29 20.10 10.63
C ALA A 11 8.89 18.79 9.94
N CYS A 12 9.79 17.81 9.88
CA CYS A 12 9.47 16.46 9.42
C CYS A 12 8.51 15.76 10.38
N ALA A 13 8.71 15.87 11.70
CA ALA A 13 7.84 15.30 12.72
C ALA A 13 6.41 15.86 12.60
N ARG A 14 6.27 17.17 12.58
CA ARG A 14 4.95 17.80 12.36
C ARG A 14 4.29 17.39 11.04
N TYR A 15 5.09 17.09 10.01
CA TYR A 15 4.54 16.61 8.76
C TYR A 15 4.07 15.16 8.86
N VAL A 16 4.82 14.29 9.55
CA VAL A 16 4.41 12.91 9.87
C VAL A 16 3.12 12.93 10.68
N ASP A 17 3.04 13.71 11.76
CA ASP A 17 1.84 13.84 12.60
C ASP A 17 0.62 14.26 11.78
N ARG A 18 0.80 15.21 10.86
CA ARG A 18 -0.28 15.66 9.95
C ARG A 18 -0.76 14.54 9.04
N VAL A 19 0.17 13.76 8.46
CA VAL A 19 -0.18 12.67 7.54
C VAL A 19 -0.87 11.54 8.28
N VAL A 20 -0.25 11.04 9.35
CA VAL A 20 -0.77 9.91 10.14
C VAL A 20 -2.05 10.29 10.89
N GLY A 21 -2.20 11.55 11.32
CA GLY A 21 -3.40 12.05 11.96
C GLY A 21 -4.55 12.43 11.02
N SER A 22 -4.38 12.27 9.71
CA SER A 22 -5.42 12.64 8.75
C SER A 22 -6.50 11.57 8.62
N MET A 23 -7.73 12.01 8.27
CA MET A 23 -8.83 11.09 7.91
C MET A 23 -8.45 10.21 6.72
N TRP A 24 -7.66 10.75 5.76
CA TRP A 24 -7.15 10.01 4.61
C TRP A 24 -6.36 8.77 5.06
N TRP A 25 -5.48 8.93 6.07
CA TRP A 25 -4.67 7.85 6.62
C TRP A 25 -5.52 6.82 7.36
N HIS A 26 -6.40 7.28 8.26
CA HIS A 26 -7.21 6.39 9.09
C HIS A 26 -8.14 5.48 8.28
N LEU A 27 -8.72 5.99 7.20
CA LEU A 27 -9.58 5.20 6.32
C LEU A 27 -8.82 4.12 5.52
N ARG A 28 -7.51 4.30 5.34
CA ARG A 28 -6.68 3.44 4.51
C ARG A 28 -5.80 2.47 5.31
N PHE A 29 -5.40 2.88 6.49
CA PHE A 29 -4.47 2.14 7.35
C PHE A 29 -4.95 2.16 8.81
N PRO A 30 -6.12 1.56 9.12
CA PRO A 30 -6.70 1.60 10.46
C PRO A 30 -5.81 0.95 11.51
N ASP A 31 -5.03 -0.06 11.12
CA ASP A 31 -4.08 -0.77 12.00
C ASP A 31 -2.79 0.04 12.29
N ARG A 32 -2.57 1.12 11.54
CA ARG A 32 -1.43 2.04 11.69
C ARG A 32 -1.92 3.39 12.22
N ASN A 33 -2.47 3.38 13.43
CA ASN A 33 -3.12 4.53 14.06
C ASN A 33 -2.13 5.45 14.81
N LEU A 34 -2.65 6.56 15.36
CA LEU A 34 -1.87 7.56 16.09
C LEU A 34 -1.06 7.03 17.29
N ALA A 35 -1.42 5.87 17.84
CA ALA A 35 -0.68 5.28 18.95
C ALA A 35 0.69 4.73 18.55
N ILE A 36 0.92 4.54 17.23
CA ILE A 36 2.15 3.95 16.69
C ILE A 36 2.72 4.87 15.60
N VAL A 37 3.01 6.12 15.96
CA VAL A 37 3.67 7.07 15.02
C VAL A 37 5.16 6.75 14.93
N PRO A 38 5.73 6.66 13.71
CA PRO A 38 7.17 6.42 13.55
C PRO A 38 8.03 7.51 14.19
N ARG A 39 9.01 7.12 15.00
CA ARG A 39 10.00 8.05 15.54
C ARG A 39 10.97 8.50 14.47
N LEU A 40 11.24 9.79 14.41
CA LEU A 40 12.22 10.34 13.49
C LEU A 40 13.60 10.42 14.12
N ARG A 41 14.62 9.98 13.37
CA ARG A 41 16.03 10.09 13.78
C ARG A 41 16.85 10.86 12.76
N PRO A 42 17.84 11.64 13.21
CA PRO A 42 18.81 12.22 12.30
C PRO A 42 19.65 11.11 11.67
N GLY A 43 19.80 11.12 10.37
CA GLY A 43 20.62 10.14 9.64
C GLY A 43 22.08 10.54 9.58
N ASN A 44 22.75 10.72 10.72
CA ASN A 44 24.17 11.08 10.80
C ASN A 44 25.02 9.98 10.12
N GLY A 45 25.68 10.32 9.00
CA GLY A 45 26.47 9.38 8.21
C GLY A 45 25.66 8.43 7.31
N ALA A 46 24.34 8.39 7.40
CA ALA A 46 23.52 7.56 6.51
C ALA A 46 23.50 8.11 5.08
N ARG A 47 23.62 7.21 4.10
CA ARG A 47 23.65 7.57 2.68
C ARG A 47 22.28 7.87 2.10
N GLN A 48 21.19 7.35 2.73
CA GLN A 48 19.80 7.51 2.31
C GLN A 48 18.87 7.56 3.51
N ALA A 49 17.63 7.99 3.31
CA ALA A 49 16.55 7.81 4.27
C ALA A 49 16.10 6.34 4.26
N PHE A 50 15.56 5.86 5.39
CA PHE A 50 14.98 4.52 5.46
C PHE A 50 14.04 4.38 6.66
N TYR A 51 13.05 3.52 6.48
CA TYR A 51 12.15 3.02 7.51
C TYR A 51 12.68 1.71 8.09
N ARG A 52 12.46 1.48 9.40
CA ARG A 52 12.71 0.21 10.10
C ARG A 52 11.67 -0.01 11.19
N GLU A 53 11.32 -1.26 11.41
CA GLU A 53 10.71 -1.70 12.65
C GLU A 53 11.81 -2.16 13.60
N GLU A 54 11.85 -1.55 14.79
CA GLU A 54 12.79 -1.85 15.86
C GLU A 54 12.02 -2.35 17.07
N ASP A 55 12.67 -3.04 18.00
CA ASP A 55 12.03 -3.55 19.24
C ASP A 55 11.31 -2.42 20.02
N THR A 56 11.80 -1.19 19.88
CA THR A 56 11.24 0.00 20.51
C THR A 56 10.17 0.71 19.67
N GLY A 57 9.76 0.11 18.55
CA GLY A 57 8.75 0.63 17.62
C GLY A 57 9.29 1.15 16.29
N PRO A 58 8.41 1.58 15.39
CA PRO A 58 8.77 2.03 14.06
C PRO A 58 9.64 3.29 14.07
N THR A 59 10.63 3.34 13.20
CA THR A 59 11.61 4.42 13.13
C THR A 59 11.88 4.82 11.68
N ILE A 60 11.94 6.11 11.41
CA ILE A 60 12.37 6.68 10.13
C ILE A 60 13.66 7.47 10.33
N THR A 61 14.73 7.08 9.65
CA THR A 61 16.01 7.79 9.65
C THR A 61 16.06 8.76 8.48
N LEU A 62 16.26 10.07 8.78
CA LEU A 62 16.22 11.15 7.80
C LEU A 62 17.52 11.96 7.80
N PRO A 63 18.50 11.64 6.92
CA PRO A 63 19.64 12.50 6.68
C PRO A 63 19.19 13.88 6.18
N ARG A 64 19.96 14.94 6.52
CA ARG A 64 19.58 16.34 6.25
C ARG A 64 19.14 16.60 4.81
N ARG A 65 19.86 16.03 3.83
CA ARG A 65 19.57 16.20 2.39
C ARG A 65 18.27 15.53 1.91
N TYR A 66 17.72 14.60 2.70
CA TYR A 66 16.50 13.87 2.38
C TYR A 66 15.25 14.36 3.13
N ARG A 67 15.35 15.47 3.87
CA ARG A 67 14.22 16.06 4.60
C ARG A 67 13.31 16.81 3.66
N THR A 68 12.54 16.07 2.89
CA THR A 68 11.54 16.59 1.96
C THR A 68 10.21 15.86 2.16
N LYS A 69 9.09 16.52 1.81
CA LYS A 69 7.76 15.90 1.92
C LYS A 69 7.69 14.57 1.17
N GLY A 70 8.22 14.48 -0.04
CA GLY A 70 8.18 13.26 -0.84
C GLY A 70 8.96 12.10 -0.22
N VAL A 71 10.14 12.37 0.36
CA VAL A 71 10.91 11.33 1.06
C VAL A 71 10.19 10.88 2.33
N VAL A 72 9.64 11.82 3.12
CA VAL A 72 8.86 11.45 4.32
C VAL A 72 7.65 10.61 3.94
N LEU A 73 6.91 10.95 2.87
CA LEU A 73 5.80 10.12 2.38
C LEU A 73 6.28 8.73 1.93
N HIS A 74 7.41 8.64 1.25
CA HIS A 74 8.00 7.37 0.83
C HIS A 74 8.23 6.43 2.04
N GLU A 75 8.86 6.94 3.09
CA GLU A 75 9.11 6.16 4.31
C GLU A 75 7.80 5.83 5.07
N LEU A 76 6.82 6.73 5.04
CA LEU A 76 5.50 6.46 5.61
C LEU A 76 4.73 5.39 4.84
N VAL A 77 4.94 5.24 3.53
CA VAL A 77 4.34 4.13 2.77
C VAL A 77 4.96 2.79 3.17
N HIS A 78 6.25 2.73 3.47
CA HIS A 78 6.85 1.53 4.07
C HIS A 78 6.22 1.19 5.42
N PHE A 79 6.00 2.20 6.28
CA PHE A 79 5.29 2.03 7.54
C PHE A 79 3.85 1.55 7.33
N ALA A 80 3.12 2.12 6.37
CA ALA A 80 1.74 1.74 6.06
C ALA A 80 1.62 0.27 5.63
N LEU A 81 2.53 -0.17 4.75
CA LEU A 81 2.54 -1.55 4.27
C LEU A 81 2.99 -2.55 5.34
N GLY A 82 3.92 -2.14 6.22
CA GLY A 82 4.62 -3.06 7.12
C GLY A 82 5.62 -3.96 6.39
N LEU A 83 6.62 -4.44 7.13
CA LEU A 83 7.66 -5.32 6.57
C LEU A 83 7.12 -6.71 6.28
N ASP A 84 6.11 -7.17 7.03
CA ASP A 84 5.53 -8.52 6.98
C ASP A 84 4.30 -8.64 6.08
N SER A 85 4.03 -7.63 5.25
CA SER A 85 2.83 -7.61 4.40
C SER A 85 2.79 -8.70 3.31
N GLY A 86 3.89 -9.41 3.06
CA GLY A 86 4.04 -10.34 1.93
C GLY A 86 4.09 -9.66 0.56
N LEU A 87 4.02 -8.31 0.52
CA LEU A 87 4.10 -7.53 -0.71
C LEU A 87 5.52 -7.00 -0.94
N PRO A 88 5.98 -6.87 -2.20
CA PRO A 88 7.28 -6.28 -2.50
C PRO A 88 7.38 -4.85 -1.96
N HIS A 89 8.48 -4.53 -1.27
CA HIS A 89 8.70 -3.21 -0.63
C HIS A 89 8.55 -2.02 -1.57
N HIS A 90 8.88 -2.16 -2.86
CA HIS A 90 8.68 -1.16 -3.90
C HIS A 90 7.85 -1.72 -5.06
N GLY A 91 6.88 -2.60 -4.76
CA GLY A 91 5.98 -3.20 -5.72
C GLY A 91 4.90 -2.24 -6.23
N ARG A 92 3.95 -2.80 -6.95
CA ARG A 92 2.83 -2.05 -7.54
C ARG A 92 1.96 -1.37 -6.49
N THR A 93 1.73 -2.05 -5.38
CA THR A 93 0.94 -1.52 -4.24
C THR A 93 1.64 -0.34 -3.61
N PHE A 94 2.95 -0.44 -3.35
CA PHE A 94 3.76 0.67 -2.87
C PHE A 94 3.64 1.89 -3.79
N ALA A 95 3.84 1.69 -5.10
CA ALA A 95 3.75 2.76 -6.08
C ALA A 95 2.36 3.41 -6.10
N ARG A 96 1.29 2.63 -5.95
CA ARG A 96 -0.10 3.13 -5.87
C ARG A 96 -0.29 3.98 -4.62
N ILE A 97 0.07 3.48 -3.44
CA ILE A 97 -0.10 4.21 -2.19
C ILE A 97 0.70 5.52 -2.21
N LEU A 98 1.97 5.48 -2.68
CA LEU A 98 2.80 6.68 -2.76
C LEU A 98 2.23 7.72 -3.72
N LEU A 99 1.64 7.29 -4.84
CA LEU A 99 0.97 8.19 -5.78
C LEU A 99 -0.25 8.86 -5.15
N ASP A 100 -1.12 8.08 -4.49
CA ASP A 100 -2.32 8.58 -3.84
C ASP A 100 -1.98 9.51 -2.66
N ALA A 101 -0.97 9.16 -1.85
CA ALA A 101 -0.47 10.02 -0.77
C ALA A 101 0.15 11.30 -1.31
N THR A 102 0.84 11.24 -2.46
CA THR A 102 1.41 12.44 -3.09
C THR A 102 0.32 13.37 -3.59
N ASP A 103 -0.76 12.83 -4.15
CA ASP A 103 -1.92 13.63 -4.57
C ASP A 103 -2.56 14.36 -3.39
N GLU A 104 -2.83 13.65 -2.30
CA GLU A 104 -3.44 14.19 -1.09
C GLU A 104 -2.58 15.25 -0.39
N PHE A 105 -1.29 14.95 -0.14
CA PHE A 105 -0.43 15.76 0.74
C PHE A 105 0.52 16.71 0.02
N CYS A 106 0.71 16.54 -1.28
CA CYS A 106 1.58 17.39 -2.10
C CYS A 106 0.86 18.04 -3.29
N GLY A 107 -0.36 17.59 -3.60
CA GLY A 107 -1.24 18.11 -4.64
C GLY A 107 -1.09 17.43 -5.99
N ALA A 108 -2.12 17.58 -6.83
CA ALA A 108 -2.30 16.88 -8.09
C ALA A 108 -1.15 17.07 -9.10
N ASP A 109 -0.52 18.25 -9.15
CA ASP A 109 0.62 18.50 -10.04
C ASP A 109 1.83 17.63 -9.70
N ARG A 110 2.08 17.46 -8.41
CA ARG A 110 3.15 16.57 -7.93
C ARG A 110 2.83 15.11 -8.19
N ALA A 111 1.59 14.71 -8.00
CA ALA A 111 1.13 13.36 -8.31
C ALA A 111 1.26 13.07 -9.81
N ARG A 112 0.88 14.00 -10.69
CA ARG A 112 1.09 13.87 -12.14
C ARG A 112 2.58 13.71 -12.49
N THR A 113 3.44 14.55 -11.93
CA THR A 113 4.89 14.46 -12.15
C THR A 113 5.44 13.09 -11.72
N LEU A 114 4.98 12.57 -10.58
CA LEU A 114 5.37 11.24 -10.09
C LEU A 114 4.85 10.13 -11.02
N ALA A 115 3.60 10.21 -11.46
CA ALA A 115 3.01 9.25 -12.40
C ALA A 115 3.76 9.23 -13.74
N ASP A 116 4.14 10.39 -14.27
CA ASP A 116 4.94 10.50 -15.49
C ASP A 116 6.34 9.89 -15.31
N SER A 117 6.98 10.13 -14.16
CA SER A 117 8.24 9.50 -13.80
C SER A 117 8.10 7.97 -13.72
N TYR A 118 7.05 7.46 -13.10
CA TYR A 118 6.78 6.03 -13.05
C TYR A 118 6.65 5.42 -14.45
N ARG A 119 5.89 6.07 -15.33
CA ARG A 119 5.71 5.64 -16.71
C ARG A 119 7.04 5.65 -17.48
N ALA A 120 7.82 6.70 -17.35
CA ALA A 120 9.11 6.85 -18.03
C ALA A 120 10.15 5.80 -17.58
N HIS A 121 10.06 5.30 -16.35
CA HIS A 121 10.99 4.31 -15.80
C HIS A 121 10.40 2.88 -15.73
N GLY A 122 9.26 2.64 -16.36
CA GLY A 122 8.63 1.31 -16.38
C GLY A 122 8.11 0.83 -15.01
N VAL A 123 7.87 1.75 -14.06
CA VAL A 123 7.29 1.40 -12.76
C VAL A 123 5.80 1.12 -12.92
N HIS A 124 5.42 -0.09 -12.59
CA HIS A 124 4.01 -0.48 -12.62
C HIS A 124 3.29 0.00 -11.35
N VAL A 125 2.23 0.78 -11.53
CA VAL A 125 1.34 1.23 -10.46
C VAL A 125 0.21 0.23 -10.29
N GLY A 126 -0.05 -0.19 -9.04
CA GLY A 126 -1.17 -1.06 -8.70
C GLY A 126 -2.54 -0.41 -8.96
N ARG A 127 -3.58 -1.21 -8.91
CA ARG A 127 -4.95 -0.71 -9.05
C ARG A 127 -5.34 0.14 -7.84
N PRO A 128 -6.32 1.04 -7.99
CA PRO A 128 -6.87 1.80 -6.86
C PRO A 128 -7.36 0.87 -5.74
N PRO A 129 -7.36 1.35 -4.49
CA PRO A 129 -7.92 0.58 -3.38
C PRO A 129 -9.40 0.33 -3.59
N ARG A 130 -9.92 -0.69 -2.94
CA ARG A 130 -11.35 -1.01 -2.93
C ARG A 130 -11.92 -0.85 -1.54
N VAL A 131 -13.17 -0.43 -1.49
CA VAL A 131 -13.92 -0.33 -0.25
C VAL A 131 -14.48 -1.70 0.10
N GLY A 132 -14.17 -2.21 1.28
CA GLY A 132 -14.80 -3.40 1.84
C GLY A 132 -16.19 -3.10 2.42
N PRO A 133 -16.95 -4.13 2.80
CA PRO A 133 -18.27 -3.96 3.43
C PRO A 133 -18.24 -3.17 4.75
N ASP A 134 -17.09 -3.12 5.41
CA ASP A 134 -16.81 -2.35 6.63
C ASP A 134 -16.46 -0.87 6.35
N GLY A 135 -16.52 -0.43 5.11
CA GLY A 135 -16.18 0.92 4.69
C GLY A 135 -14.69 1.22 4.60
N GLN A 136 -13.81 0.26 4.90
CA GLN A 136 -12.37 0.45 4.84
C GLN A 136 -11.82 0.30 3.42
N LEU A 137 -10.80 1.11 3.10
CA LEU A 137 -10.10 1.07 1.82
C LEU A 137 -8.94 0.06 1.88
N ARG A 138 -8.92 -0.91 0.96
CA ARG A 138 -7.90 -1.96 0.89
C ARG A 138 -7.08 -1.86 -0.38
N TYR A 139 -5.77 -1.79 -0.17
CA TYR A 139 -4.76 -1.79 -1.23
C TYR A 139 -4.22 -3.20 -1.49
N GLY A 140 -3.62 -3.39 -2.65
CA GLY A 140 -2.79 -4.55 -2.94
C GLY A 140 -3.54 -5.83 -3.33
N TRP A 141 -4.87 -5.80 -3.39
CA TRP A 141 -5.66 -6.97 -3.76
C TRP A 141 -5.26 -7.58 -5.11
N ASP A 142 -4.95 -6.76 -6.11
CA ASP A 142 -4.51 -7.19 -7.44
C ASP A 142 -3.08 -7.73 -7.44
N GLU A 143 -2.19 -7.19 -6.61
CA GLU A 143 -0.83 -7.66 -6.49
C GLU A 143 -0.78 -8.99 -5.73
N ARG A 144 -1.55 -9.14 -4.65
CA ARG A 144 -1.67 -10.40 -3.89
C ARG A 144 -2.19 -11.53 -4.77
N ILE A 145 -3.24 -11.31 -5.55
CA ILE A 145 -3.71 -12.32 -6.52
C ILE A 145 -2.57 -12.68 -7.49
N ARG A 146 -1.88 -11.70 -8.07
CA ARG A 146 -0.83 -11.96 -9.05
C ARG A 146 0.34 -12.76 -8.48
N LEU A 147 0.74 -12.46 -7.23
CA LEU A 147 1.84 -13.14 -6.55
C LEU A 147 1.43 -14.52 -6.01
N GLY A 148 0.15 -14.71 -5.71
CA GLY A 148 -0.38 -15.92 -5.10
C GLY A 148 -0.59 -17.11 -6.05
N ARG A 149 -0.05 -17.08 -7.28
CA ARG A 149 -0.21 -18.19 -8.23
C ARG A 149 0.36 -19.50 -7.67
N GLY A 150 -0.49 -20.51 -7.61
CA GLY A 150 -0.16 -21.82 -7.02
C GLY A 150 -0.25 -21.87 -5.49
N HIS A 151 -0.52 -20.75 -4.83
CA HIS A 151 -0.74 -20.67 -3.39
C HIS A 151 -2.23 -20.78 -3.06
N ILE A 152 -2.53 -21.13 -1.80
CA ILE A 152 -3.89 -21.09 -1.29
C ILE A 152 -4.19 -19.67 -0.85
N LEU A 153 -5.21 -19.07 -1.45
CA LEU A 153 -5.63 -17.72 -1.16
C LEU A 153 -7.03 -17.71 -0.55
N ARG A 154 -7.28 -16.78 0.34
CA ARG A 154 -8.60 -16.35 0.76
C ARG A 154 -8.97 -15.07 0.03
N VAL A 155 -9.92 -15.17 -0.89
CA VAL A 155 -10.43 -14.04 -1.68
C VAL A 155 -11.72 -13.54 -1.04
N SER A 156 -11.74 -12.30 -0.65
CA SER A 156 -12.90 -11.60 -0.11
C SER A 156 -13.61 -10.86 -1.25
N CYS A 157 -14.86 -11.16 -1.48
CA CYS A 157 -15.64 -10.58 -2.58
C CYS A 157 -17.08 -10.26 -2.15
N THR A 158 -17.79 -9.52 -2.99
CA THR A 158 -19.20 -9.19 -2.79
C THR A 158 -20.07 -10.10 -3.65
N THR A 159 -21.09 -10.69 -3.05
CA THR A 159 -22.11 -11.47 -3.76
C THR A 159 -23.00 -10.59 -4.65
N PRO A 160 -23.74 -11.13 -5.62
CA PRO A 160 -24.65 -10.33 -6.46
C PRO A 160 -25.71 -9.55 -5.70
N ASP A 161 -26.12 -10.06 -4.53
CA ASP A 161 -27.07 -9.42 -3.60
C ASP A 161 -26.41 -8.43 -2.61
N GLY A 162 -25.09 -8.18 -2.77
CA GLY A 162 -24.35 -7.15 -2.03
C GLY A 162 -23.73 -7.63 -0.72
N GLY A 163 -23.89 -8.90 -0.32
CA GLY A 163 -23.32 -9.47 0.89
C GLY A 163 -21.81 -9.78 0.78
N PRO A 164 -21.07 -9.85 1.88
CA PRO A 164 -19.71 -10.31 1.87
C PRO A 164 -19.63 -11.83 1.68
N GLN A 165 -18.70 -12.28 0.85
CA GLN A 165 -18.38 -13.69 0.64
C GLN A 165 -16.88 -13.90 0.73
N PHE A 166 -16.46 -15.04 1.28
CA PHE A 166 -15.09 -15.48 1.35
C PHE A 166 -14.94 -16.79 0.58
N VAL A 167 -13.98 -16.82 -0.34
CA VAL A 167 -13.67 -18.01 -1.14
C VAL A 167 -12.22 -18.37 -0.90
N THR A 168 -11.97 -19.58 -0.42
CA THR A 168 -10.63 -20.11 -0.18
C THR A 168 -10.32 -21.20 -1.20
N GLY A 169 -9.14 -21.15 -1.80
CA GLY A 169 -8.69 -22.15 -2.75
C GLY A 169 -7.33 -21.81 -3.35
N ARG A 170 -6.75 -22.77 -4.05
CA ARG A 170 -5.51 -22.60 -4.79
C ARG A 170 -5.76 -21.71 -6.01
N PHE A 171 -5.00 -20.65 -6.15
CA PHE A 171 -5.12 -19.76 -7.32
C PHE A 171 -4.55 -20.42 -8.58
N GLU A 172 -5.39 -20.69 -9.54
CA GLU A 172 -5.05 -21.35 -10.80
C GLU A 172 -4.74 -20.36 -11.93
N GLY A 173 -5.26 -19.14 -11.83
CA GLY A 173 -5.04 -18.11 -12.84
C GLY A 173 -6.28 -17.27 -13.11
N TYR A 174 -6.24 -16.58 -14.24
CA TYR A 174 -7.34 -15.72 -14.69
C TYR A 174 -8.02 -16.29 -15.92
N GLU A 175 -9.30 -15.97 -16.09
CA GLU A 175 -10.07 -16.16 -17.31
C GLU A 175 -10.54 -14.79 -17.85
N ARG A 176 -10.90 -14.75 -19.15
CA ARG A 176 -11.49 -13.60 -19.84
C ARG A 176 -10.70 -12.31 -19.64
N GLY A 177 -9.39 -12.34 -19.92
CA GLY A 177 -8.56 -11.15 -19.84
C GLY A 177 -8.44 -10.55 -18.44
N SER A 178 -8.38 -11.41 -17.40
CA SER A 178 -8.26 -11.02 -15.98
C SER A 178 -9.57 -10.52 -15.33
N SER A 179 -10.73 -10.77 -15.95
CA SER A 179 -12.02 -10.42 -15.34
C SER A 179 -12.57 -11.48 -14.37
N ILE A 180 -12.00 -12.68 -14.36
CA ILE A 180 -12.38 -13.79 -13.48
C ILE A 180 -11.13 -14.39 -12.84
N VAL A 181 -11.16 -14.55 -11.51
CA VAL A 181 -10.19 -15.32 -10.72
C VAL A 181 -10.68 -16.75 -10.62
N ARG A 182 -9.82 -17.72 -10.89
CA ARG A 182 -10.10 -19.15 -10.72
C ARG A 182 -9.40 -19.67 -9.47
N LEU A 183 -10.15 -20.31 -8.60
CA LEU A 183 -9.67 -20.97 -7.38
C LEU A 183 -10.09 -22.45 -7.41
N SER A 184 -9.14 -23.37 -7.17
CA SER A 184 -9.45 -24.79 -6.99
C SER A 184 -9.55 -25.13 -5.51
N ALA A 185 -10.62 -25.82 -5.13
CA ALA A 185 -10.76 -26.43 -3.80
C ALA A 185 -9.94 -27.73 -3.73
N PRO A 186 -9.76 -28.31 -2.52
CA PRO A 186 -9.03 -29.58 -2.36
C PRO A 186 -9.63 -30.77 -3.12
N ASP A 187 -10.91 -30.70 -3.50
CA ASP A 187 -11.62 -31.69 -4.30
C ASP A 187 -11.59 -31.39 -5.81
N ASP A 188 -10.68 -30.52 -6.25
CA ASP A 188 -10.54 -30.02 -7.62
C ASP A 188 -11.74 -29.23 -8.17
N THR A 189 -12.72 -28.92 -7.34
CA THR A 189 -13.83 -28.04 -7.75
C THR A 189 -13.30 -26.63 -8.03
N ILE A 190 -13.62 -26.11 -9.23
CA ILE A 190 -13.21 -24.76 -9.63
C ILE A 190 -14.27 -23.74 -9.27
N THR A 191 -13.93 -22.84 -8.36
CA THR A 191 -14.72 -21.63 -8.08
C THR A 191 -14.20 -20.45 -8.92
N ARG A 192 -15.16 -19.73 -9.51
CA ARG A 192 -14.90 -18.54 -10.35
C ARG A 192 -15.40 -17.30 -9.63
N VAL A 193 -14.49 -16.35 -9.41
CA VAL A 193 -14.81 -15.07 -8.74
C VAL A 193 -14.60 -13.93 -9.73
N ALA A 194 -15.64 -13.13 -9.95
CA ALA A 194 -15.51 -11.94 -10.78
C ALA A 194 -14.50 -10.97 -10.13
N THR A 195 -13.46 -10.59 -10.86
CA THR A 195 -12.44 -9.67 -10.35
C THR A 195 -13.05 -8.33 -9.90
N ALA A 196 -14.17 -7.92 -10.52
CA ALA A 196 -14.88 -6.70 -10.16
C ALA A 196 -15.47 -6.73 -8.74
N SER A 197 -15.83 -7.92 -8.21
CA SER A 197 -16.39 -8.07 -6.86
C SER A 197 -15.33 -8.25 -5.77
N VAL A 198 -14.06 -8.53 -6.11
CA VAL A 198 -12.98 -8.73 -5.14
C VAL A 198 -12.62 -7.42 -4.48
N TRP A 199 -12.57 -7.38 -3.15
CA TRP A 199 -12.15 -6.20 -2.39
C TRP A 199 -10.94 -6.46 -1.48
N ASP A 200 -10.62 -7.71 -1.14
CA ASP A 200 -9.41 -8.07 -0.40
C ASP A 200 -8.92 -9.47 -0.79
N VAL A 201 -7.62 -9.73 -0.56
CA VAL A 201 -6.98 -11.03 -0.76
C VAL A 201 -5.92 -11.24 0.31
N ALA A 202 -5.93 -12.38 0.95
CA ALA A 202 -4.94 -12.80 1.94
C ALA A 202 -4.45 -14.22 1.63
N ASP A 203 -3.31 -14.58 2.16
CA ASP A 203 -2.90 -15.97 2.25
C ASP A 203 -3.84 -16.71 3.21
N ALA A 204 -4.16 -17.97 2.91
CA ALA A 204 -5.08 -18.79 3.68
C ALA A 204 -4.37 -19.83 4.52
#